data_e6480ec30198fe273bdb9dc52d97dd73
#
_entry.id   e6480ec30198fe273bdb9dc52d97dd73
#
_cell.length_a   1.000
_cell.length_b   1.000
_cell.length_c   1.000
_cell.angle_alpha   90.00
_cell.angle_beta   90.00
_cell.angle_gamma   90.00
#
_symmetry.space_group_name_H-M   'P 1'
#
loop_
_entity.id
_entity.type
_entity.pdbx_description
1 polymer ?
#
loop_
_entity_poly.entity_id
_entity_poly.type
_entity_poly.pdbx_seq_one_letter_code
_entity_poly.pdbx_strand_id
1 'polypeptide(L)'
;AYDAVKNLPGVVSMNDALTLGGQPVTVVINGKVTTLSVEQLSNLLKSMPVSRIEKAEVMYSAPARYQVRGPMINLILTSGMGKEPSLQGELYTAYSQLHYESLAERASLLYSGRKFSADLLYSYSYSRERRETDKEALHTLADGSVHPMNMYDITTSRHNNHQIRLGMDYAFTDKHLLSLVYTT
;
A
#
# COMPACT_ATOMS: atom_id res chain seq x y z
N ALA A 1 8.52 2.42 -4.30
CA ALA A 1 8.53 0.97 -4.61
C ALA A 1 7.30 0.52 -5.42
N TYR A 2 6.14 1.14 -5.27
CA TYR A 2 4.91 0.74 -5.95
C TYR A 2 5.09 0.61 -7.48
N ASP A 3 5.70 1.61 -8.13
CA ASP A 3 5.92 1.58 -9.59
C ASP A 3 6.89 0.48 -10.01
N ALA A 4 7.88 0.15 -9.19
CA ALA A 4 8.78 -0.96 -9.47
C ALA A 4 8.03 -2.31 -9.41
N VAL A 5 7.15 -2.49 -8.43
CA VAL A 5 6.33 -3.72 -8.30
C VAL A 5 5.31 -3.84 -9.43
N LYS A 6 4.66 -2.74 -9.79
CA LYS A 6 3.69 -2.68 -10.90
C LYS A 6 4.33 -3.06 -12.25
N ASN A 7 5.61 -2.74 -12.45
CA ASN A 7 6.35 -3.03 -13.67
C ASN A 7 6.98 -4.43 -13.71
N LEU A 8 6.73 -5.27 -12.69
CA LEU A 8 7.17 -6.66 -12.73
C LEU A 8 6.44 -7.45 -13.83
N PRO A 9 7.09 -8.42 -14.46
CA PRO A 9 6.48 -9.22 -15.52
C PRO A 9 5.17 -9.88 -15.09
N GLY A 10 4.11 -9.64 -15.86
CA GLY A 10 2.78 -10.22 -15.65
C GLY A 10 1.95 -9.54 -14.56
N VAL A 11 2.49 -8.57 -13.85
CA VAL A 11 1.75 -7.79 -12.85
C VAL A 11 0.97 -6.67 -13.54
N VAL A 12 -0.29 -6.54 -13.19
CA VAL A 12 -1.18 -5.46 -13.67
C VAL A 12 -1.76 -4.75 -12.45
N SER A 13 -1.80 -3.43 -12.51
CA SER A 13 -2.44 -2.60 -11.47
C SER A 13 -3.78 -2.07 -11.99
N MET A 14 -4.84 -2.31 -11.23
CA MET A 14 -6.18 -1.75 -11.46
C MET A 14 -6.71 -1.16 -10.16
N ASN A 15 -7.00 0.14 -10.14
CA ASN A 15 -7.49 0.85 -8.95
C ASN A 15 -6.62 0.58 -7.71
N ASP A 16 -5.30 0.72 -7.85
CA ASP A 16 -4.29 0.42 -6.83
C ASP A 16 -4.18 -1.06 -6.39
N ALA A 17 -5.06 -1.93 -6.85
CA ALA A 17 -4.95 -3.36 -6.64
C ALA A 17 -3.94 -3.99 -7.63
N LEU A 18 -3.07 -4.84 -7.11
CA LEU A 18 -2.12 -5.60 -7.91
C LEU A 18 -2.72 -6.96 -8.27
N THR A 19 -2.66 -7.32 -9.55
CA THR A 19 -3.11 -8.62 -10.06
C THR A 19 -1.99 -9.29 -10.84
N LEU A 20 -1.97 -10.61 -10.83
CA LEU A 20 -1.05 -11.44 -11.63
C LEU A 20 -1.84 -12.56 -12.29
N GLY A 21 -1.79 -12.62 -13.61
CA GLY A 21 -2.62 -13.56 -14.38
C GLY A 21 -4.13 -13.37 -14.15
N GLY A 22 -4.58 -12.13 -13.90
CA GLY A 22 -5.99 -11.80 -13.66
C GLY A 22 -6.50 -12.12 -12.24
N GLN A 23 -5.63 -12.62 -11.34
CA GLN A 23 -5.98 -12.91 -9.96
C GLN A 23 -5.35 -11.89 -8.99
N PRO A 24 -6.02 -11.56 -7.87
CA PRO A 24 -5.45 -10.70 -6.84
C PRO A 24 -4.14 -11.28 -6.28
N VAL A 25 -3.14 -10.43 -6.11
CA VAL A 25 -1.82 -10.83 -5.61
C VAL A 25 -1.75 -10.67 -4.09
N THR A 26 -1.27 -11.71 -3.41
CA THR A 26 -0.83 -11.58 -2.02
C THR A 26 0.59 -11.03 -1.98
N VAL A 27 0.80 -9.92 -1.29
CA VAL A 27 2.14 -9.37 -1.08
C VAL A 27 2.71 -9.89 0.24
N VAL A 28 3.94 -10.34 0.16
CA VAL A 28 4.74 -10.85 1.27
C VAL A 28 5.97 -9.97 1.41
N ILE A 29 6.32 -9.58 2.61
CA ILE A 29 7.50 -8.76 2.88
C ILE A 29 8.44 -9.53 3.81
N ASN A 30 9.66 -9.75 3.37
CA ASN A 30 10.67 -10.54 4.08
C ASN A 30 10.12 -11.90 4.55
N GLY A 31 9.36 -12.59 3.68
CA GLY A 31 8.77 -13.89 3.98
C GLY A 31 7.54 -13.86 4.90
N LYS A 32 7.06 -12.68 5.31
CA LYS A 32 5.86 -12.53 6.14
C LYS A 32 4.68 -12.03 5.28
N VAL A 33 3.56 -12.73 5.34
CA VAL A 33 2.34 -12.33 4.63
C VAL A 33 1.82 -11.01 5.21
N THR A 34 1.49 -10.06 4.34
CA THR A 34 0.89 -8.80 4.78
C THR A 34 -0.62 -8.99 4.98
N THR A 35 -1.14 -8.47 6.08
CA THR A 35 -2.58 -8.46 6.40
C THR A 35 -3.24 -7.12 6.07
N LEU A 36 -2.51 -6.27 5.33
CA LEU A 36 -2.95 -4.93 4.95
C LEU A 36 -4.08 -4.99 3.90
N SER A 37 -4.99 -4.05 3.94
CA SER A 37 -5.94 -3.83 2.86
C SER A 37 -5.21 -3.40 1.58
N VAL A 38 -5.89 -3.49 0.43
CA VAL A 38 -5.33 -3.07 -0.87
C VAL A 38 -4.84 -1.63 -0.83
N GLU A 39 -5.62 -0.74 -0.23
CA GLU A 39 -5.28 0.68 -0.10
C GLU A 39 -4.07 0.89 0.82
N GLN A 40 -4.06 0.26 1.99
CA GLN A 40 -2.94 0.32 2.93
C GLN A 40 -1.65 -0.22 2.31
N LEU A 41 -1.74 -1.34 1.58
CA LEU A 41 -0.62 -1.92 0.87
C LEU A 41 -0.09 -1.00 -0.22
N SER A 42 -0.98 -0.40 -1.01
CA SER A 42 -0.61 0.58 -2.04
C SER A 42 0.11 1.77 -1.42
N ASN A 43 -0.43 2.34 -0.34
CA ASN A 43 0.18 3.45 0.38
C ASN A 43 1.54 3.08 0.96
N LEU A 44 1.67 1.89 1.56
CA LEU A 44 2.94 1.37 2.05
C LEU A 44 3.98 1.26 0.93
N LEU A 45 3.62 0.67 -0.20
CA LEU A 45 4.54 0.54 -1.34
C LEU A 45 4.87 1.89 -1.97
N LYS A 46 3.93 2.84 -2.01
CA LYS A 46 4.16 4.21 -2.49
C LYS A 46 5.09 4.99 -1.54
N SER A 47 5.03 4.75 -0.23
CA SER A 47 5.91 5.40 0.76
C SER A 47 7.30 4.77 0.83
N MET A 48 7.50 3.57 0.28
CA MET A 48 8.77 2.86 0.34
C MET A 48 9.67 3.24 -0.84
N PRO A 49 10.91 3.72 -0.61
CA PRO A 49 11.89 3.90 -1.67
C PRO A 49 12.19 2.59 -2.41
N VAL A 50 12.43 2.66 -3.71
CA VAL A 50 12.80 1.47 -4.52
C VAL A 50 14.12 0.86 -4.03
N SER A 51 15.06 1.69 -3.60
CA SER A 51 16.36 1.27 -3.05
C SER A 51 16.25 0.36 -1.81
N ARG A 52 15.07 0.31 -1.17
CA ARG A 52 14.78 -0.60 -0.05
C ARG A 52 14.46 -2.02 -0.52
N ILE A 53 14.16 -2.22 -1.79
CA ILE A 53 13.88 -3.56 -2.33
C ILE A 53 15.18 -4.14 -2.88
N GLU A 54 15.68 -5.18 -2.22
CA GLU A 54 16.81 -5.95 -2.71
C GLU A 54 16.40 -6.89 -3.83
N LYS A 55 15.23 -7.53 -3.67
CA LYS A 55 14.70 -8.51 -4.61
C LYS A 55 13.19 -8.56 -4.55
N ALA A 56 12.56 -8.76 -5.70
CA ALA A 56 11.14 -9.10 -5.80
C ALA A 56 10.99 -10.48 -6.46
N GLU A 57 10.31 -11.40 -5.80
CA GLU A 57 10.04 -12.75 -6.29
C GLU A 57 8.57 -12.87 -6.66
N VAL A 58 8.28 -13.08 -7.93
CA VAL A 58 6.92 -13.23 -8.47
C VAL A 58 6.60 -14.72 -8.57
N MET A 59 5.51 -15.16 -7.98
CA MET A 59 5.07 -16.55 -7.98
C MET A 59 3.60 -16.63 -8.38
N TYR A 60 3.30 -17.41 -9.42
CA TYR A 60 1.92 -17.65 -9.88
C TYR A 60 1.12 -18.54 -8.92
N SER A 61 1.80 -19.28 -8.08
CA SER A 61 1.22 -20.10 -7.01
C SER A 61 2.06 -19.97 -5.76
N ALA A 62 1.43 -19.56 -4.68
CA ALA A 62 2.10 -19.40 -3.39
C ALA A 62 2.54 -20.78 -2.84
N PRO A 63 3.80 -20.93 -2.38
CA PRO A 63 4.22 -22.11 -1.65
C PRO A 63 3.40 -22.34 -0.39
N ALA A 64 3.14 -23.60 -0.04
CA ALA A 64 2.28 -23.97 1.10
C ALA A 64 2.72 -23.35 2.45
N ARG A 65 4.01 -23.07 2.61
CA ARG A 65 4.57 -22.44 3.82
C ARG A 65 3.97 -21.07 4.15
N TYR A 66 3.42 -20.37 3.16
CA TYR A 66 2.81 -19.05 3.37
C TYR A 66 1.33 -19.14 3.75
N GLN A 67 0.70 -20.31 3.65
CA GLN A 67 -0.71 -20.56 3.98
C GLN A 67 -1.68 -19.63 3.22
N VAL A 68 -1.29 -19.13 2.06
CA VAL A 68 -2.11 -18.32 1.16
C VAL A 68 -2.31 -19.06 -0.16
N ARG A 69 -3.39 -18.73 -0.87
CA ARG A 69 -3.71 -19.31 -2.18
C ARG A 69 -3.56 -18.29 -3.28
N GLY A 70 -3.25 -18.76 -4.48
CA GLY A 70 -3.12 -17.91 -5.66
C GLY A 70 -1.72 -17.29 -5.83
N PRO A 71 -1.62 -16.26 -6.66
CA PRO A 71 -0.34 -15.61 -6.95
C PRO A 71 0.15 -14.77 -5.79
N MET A 72 1.47 -14.68 -5.67
CA MET A 72 2.10 -13.87 -4.64
C MET A 72 3.34 -13.14 -5.16
N ILE A 73 3.66 -12.03 -4.53
CA ILE A 73 4.90 -11.29 -4.71
C ILE A 73 5.59 -11.20 -3.35
N ASN A 74 6.79 -11.79 -3.25
CA ASN A 74 7.62 -11.66 -2.06
C ASN A 74 8.65 -10.56 -2.28
N LEU A 75 8.56 -9.49 -1.51
CA LEU A 75 9.50 -8.38 -1.50
C LEU A 75 10.54 -8.63 -0.42
N ILE A 76 11.76 -8.87 -0.84
CA ILE A 76 12.91 -8.97 0.06
C ILE A 76 13.49 -7.57 0.19
N LEU A 77 13.39 -7.02 1.38
CA LEU A 77 13.94 -5.70 1.68
C LEU A 77 15.41 -5.82 2.03
N THR A 78 16.16 -4.80 1.66
CA THR A 78 17.58 -4.69 2.02
C THR A 78 17.73 -4.79 3.54
N SER A 79 18.41 -5.84 3.98
CA SER A 79 18.81 -6.00 5.38
C SER A 79 20.07 -5.17 5.62
N GLY A 80 20.01 -4.27 6.59
CA GLY A 80 21.17 -3.47 6.97
C GLY A 80 22.12 -4.17 7.94
N MET A 81 21.76 -5.35 8.44
CA MET A 81 22.57 -6.05 9.43
C MET A 81 23.88 -6.58 8.86
N GLY A 82 24.94 -6.50 9.64
CA GLY A 82 26.28 -6.95 9.25
C GLY A 82 27.13 -5.91 8.51
N LYS A 83 26.57 -4.74 8.18
CA LYS A 83 27.27 -3.62 7.53
C LYS A 83 27.74 -2.58 8.58
N GLU A 84 28.58 -1.66 8.14
CA GLU A 84 28.88 -0.46 8.92
C GLU A 84 27.59 0.29 9.26
N PRO A 85 27.50 0.91 10.45
CA PRO A 85 26.31 1.66 10.83
C PRO A 85 25.98 2.75 9.80
N SER A 86 24.74 2.76 9.33
CA SER A 86 24.26 3.74 8.36
C SER A 86 22.86 4.18 8.72
N LEU A 87 22.55 5.44 8.40
CA LEU A 87 21.23 6.02 8.51
C LEU A 87 20.84 6.58 7.14
N GLN A 88 19.69 6.17 6.63
CA GLN A 88 19.15 6.64 5.37
C GLN A 88 17.72 7.15 5.59
N GLY A 89 17.37 8.25 4.97
CA GLY A 89 16.04 8.83 5.06
C GLY A 89 15.61 9.45 3.75
N GLU A 90 14.30 9.47 3.54
CA GLU A 90 13.66 10.10 2.39
C GLU A 90 12.41 10.81 2.85
N LEU A 91 12.22 12.03 2.38
CA LEU A 91 11.00 12.82 2.55
C LEU A 91 10.40 13.09 1.19
N TYR A 92 9.11 12.93 1.09
CA TYR A 92 8.34 13.21 -0.11
C TYR A 92 7.11 14.02 0.26
N THR A 93 6.90 15.12 -0.44
CA THR A 93 5.70 15.95 -0.32
C THR A 93 5.13 16.19 -1.70
N ALA A 94 3.84 15.98 -1.86
CA ALA A 94 3.11 16.33 -3.06
C ALA A 94 1.86 17.12 -2.69
N TYR A 95 1.70 18.26 -3.33
CA TYR A 95 0.49 19.07 -3.26
C TYR A 95 -0.13 19.16 -4.64
N SER A 96 -1.43 18.98 -4.71
CA SER A 96 -2.18 19.24 -5.93
C SER A 96 -3.46 19.99 -5.63
N GLN A 97 -3.81 20.88 -6.54
CA GLN A 97 -5.03 21.67 -6.47
C GLN A 97 -5.69 21.69 -7.85
N LEU A 98 -6.77 20.95 -7.98
CA LEU A 98 -7.66 21.02 -9.14
C LEU A 98 -8.90 21.85 -8.78
N HIS A 99 -9.95 21.21 -8.31
CA HIS A 99 -11.14 21.85 -7.71
C HIS A 99 -10.97 21.99 -6.20
N TYR A 100 -10.33 21.01 -5.59
CA TYR A 100 -10.00 20.96 -4.17
C TYR A 100 -8.54 20.59 -3.98
N GLU A 101 -8.03 20.97 -2.86
CA GLU A 101 -6.68 20.68 -2.42
C GLU A 101 -6.51 19.20 -2.04
N SER A 102 -5.39 18.64 -2.38
CA SER A 102 -4.92 17.38 -1.85
C SER A 102 -3.44 17.46 -1.48
N LEU A 103 -3.09 16.83 -0.38
CA LEU A 103 -1.74 16.79 0.17
C LEU A 103 -1.35 15.33 0.42
N ALA A 104 -0.16 14.96 0.01
CA ALA A 104 0.43 13.67 0.35
C ALA A 104 1.85 13.89 0.86
N GLU A 105 2.10 13.40 2.06
CA GLU A 105 3.41 13.45 2.71
C GLU A 105 3.85 12.03 3.03
N ARG A 106 5.12 11.73 2.81
CA ARG A 106 5.71 10.44 3.12
C ARG A 106 7.11 10.67 3.69
N ALA A 107 7.40 9.92 4.74
CA ALA A 107 8.72 9.88 5.32
C ALA A 107 9.17 8.44 5.48
N SER A 108 10.40 8.15 5.14
CA SER A 108 11.04 6.88 5.43
C SER A 108 12.36 7.10 6.13
N LEU A 109 12.65 6.27 7.13
CA LEU A 109 13.91 6.25 7.84
C LEU A 109 14.36 4.80 7.99
N LEU A 110 15.60 4.53 7.64
CA LEU A 110 16.25 3.23 7.83
C LEU A 110 17.54 3.43 8.61
N TYR A 111 17.62 2.81 9.74
CA TYR A 111 18.87 2.60 10.45
C TYR A 111 19.34 1.17 10.23
N SER A 112 20.60 1.01 9.89
CA SER A 112 21.26 -0.28 9.68
C SER A 112 22.52 -0.33 10.53
N GLY A 113 22.66 -1.34 11.36
CA GLY A 113 23.84 -1.58 12.18
C GLY A 113 24.20 -3.07 12.21
N ARG A 114 25.31 -3.43 12.88
CA ARG A 114 25.82 -4.80 12.86
C ARG A 114 24.85 -5.84 13.42
N LYS A 115 24.15 -5.51 14.51
CA LYS A 115 23.23 -6.42 15.20
C LYS A 115 21.79 -5.89 15.26
N PHE A 116 21.58 -4.63 14.91
CA PHE A 116 20.30 -3.97 15.01
C PHE A 116 20.00 -3.21 13.73
N SER A 117 18.79 -3.37 13.22
CA SER A 117 18.25 -2.51 12.19
C SER A 117 16.85 -2.07 12.57
N ALA A 118 16.48 -0.86 12.17
CA ALA A 118 15.14 -0.32 12.35
C ALA A 118 14.71 0.43 11.12
N ASP A 119 13.44 0.27 10.75
CA ASP A 119 12.82 1.03 9.68
C ASP A 119 11.53 1.67 10.17
N LEU A 120 11.34 2.92 9.78
CA LEU A 120 10.12 3.67 9.98
C LEU A 120 9.62 4.16 8.62
N LEU A 121 8.37 3.86 8.32
CA LEU A 121 7.65 4.43 7.19
C LEU A 121 6.43 5.15 7.75
N TYR A 122 6.26 6.39 7.34
CA TYR A 122 5.09 7.21 7.65
C TYR A 122 4.50 7.74 6.36
N SER A 123 3.20 7.72 6.25
CA SER A 123 2.49 8.42 5.20
C SER A 123 1.27 9.15 5.75
N TYR A 124 1.06 10.32 5.23
CA TYR A 124 -0.11 11.14 5.44
C TYR A 124 -0.73 11.50 4.10
N SER A 125 -2.03 11.36 4.00
CA SER A 125 -2.77 11.86 2.84
C SER A 125 -4.02 12.60 3.28
N TYR A 126 -4.20 13.77 2.71
CA TYR A 126 -5.41 14.57 2.80
C TYR A 126 -5.97 14.77 1.42
N SER A 127 -7.26 14.53 1.26
CA SER A 127 -7.96 14.87 0.03
C SER A 127 -9.38 15.35 0.35
N ARG A 128 -9.84 16.27 -0.46
CA ARG A 128 -11.23 16.71 -0.50
C ARG A 128 -11.81 16.41 -1.88
N GLU A 129 -12.94 15.76 -1.90
CA GLU A 129 -13.62 15.38 -3.13
C GLU A 129 -15.07 15.87 -3.10
N ARG A 130 -15.54 16.38 -4.21
CA ARG A 130 -16.95 16.69 -4.43
C ARG A 130 -17.46 15.79 -5.54
N ARG A 131 -18.55 15.10 -5.24
CA ARG A 131 -19.28 14.30 -6.21
C ARG A 131 -20.64 14.92 -6.43
N GLU A 132 -20.94 15.15 -7.68
CA GLU A 132 -22.28 15.56 -8.12
C GLU A 132 -22.92 14.35 -8.80
N THR A 133 -24.13 14.03 -8.39
CA THR A 133 -24.87 12.90 -8.94
C THR A 133 -26.22 13.42 -9.40
N ASP A 134 -26.48 13.29 -10.68
CA ASP A 134 -27.80 13.56 -11.28
C ASP A 134 -28.39 12.21 -11.69
N LYS A 135 -29.57 11.90 -11.18
CA LYS A 135 -30.29 10.67 -11.45
C LYS A 135 -31.69 10.99 -11.92
N GLU A 136 -32.04 10.52 -13.10
CA GLU A 136 -33.36 10.51 -13.61
C GLU A 136 -33.94 9.10 -13.51
N ALA A 137 -35.11 8.96 -12.95
CA ALA A 137 -35.82 7.70 -12.84
C ALA A 137 -37.29 7.87 -13.19
N LEU A 138 -37.90 6.86 -13.82
CA LEU A 138 -39.31 6.75 -14.03
C LEU A 138 -39.90 5.78 -13.02
N HIS A 139 -40.79 6.28 -12.19
CA HIS A 139 -41.46 5.46 -11.18
C HIS A 139 -42.83 5.05 -11.71
N THR A 140 -43.06 3.77 -11.89
CA THR A 140 -44.34 3.21 -12.30
C THR A 140 -45.09 2.73 -11.06
N LEU A 141 -46.24 3.32 -10.80
CA LEU A 141 -47.13 2.93 -9.72
C LEU A 141 -47.96 1.69 -10.06
N ALA A 142 -48.58 1.08 -9.05
CA ALA A 142 -49.40 -0.12 -9.19
C ALA A 142 -50.65 0.09 -10.10
N ASP A 143 -51.10 1.33 -10.26
CA ASP A 143 -52.17 1.72 -11.16
C ASP A 143 -51.72 1.93 -12.62
N GLY A 144 -50.43 1.71 -12.93
CA GLY A 144 -49.84 1.90 -14.23
C GLY A 144 -49.43 3.34 -14.55
N SER A 145 -49.66 4.30 -13.68
CA SER A 145 -49.19 5.68 -13.85
C SER A 145 -47.68 5.79 -13.73
N VAL A 146 -47.07 6.64 -14.57
CA VAL A 146 -45.59 6.82 -14.59
C VAL A 146 -45.28 8.22 -14.13
N HIS A 147 -44.46 8.32 -13.09
CA HIS A 147 -44.00 9.59 -12.51
C HIS A 147 -42.48 9.75 -12.71
N PRO A 148 -42.04 10.81 -13.41
CA PRO A 148 -40.61 11.12 -13.46
C PRO A 148 -40.11 11.59 -12.08
N MET A 149 -38.98 11.08 -11.67
CA MET A 149 -38.29 11.48 -10.45
C MET A 149 -36.86 11.89 -10.79
N ASN A 150 -36.53 13.12 -10.50
CA ASN A 150 -35.20 13.66 -10.70
C ASN A 150 -34.56 13.85 -9.32
N MET A 151 -33.39 13.31 -9.12
CA MET A 151 -32.60 13.47 -7.90
C MET A 151 -31.24 14.08 -8.24
N TYR A 152 -30.99 15.24 -7.68
CA TYR A 152 -29.68 15.89 -7.74
C TYR A 152 -29.07 15.87 -6.35
N ASP A 153 -27.87 15.28 -6.22
CA ASP A 153 -27.15 15.16 -4.98
C ASP A 153 -25.73 15.72 -5.11
N ILE A 154 -25.30 16.48 -4.14
CA ILE A 154 -23.94 17.00 -4.02
C ILE A 154 -23.35 16.48 -2.71
N THR A 155 -22.41 15.56 -2.85
CA THR A 155 -21.67 15.02 -1.71
C THR A 155 -20.26 15.60 -1.68
N THR A 156 -19.87 16.19 -0.56
CA THR A 156 -18.49 16.61 -0.32
C THR A 156 -17.86 15.70 0.74
N SER A 157 -16.82 14.98 0.35
CA SER A 157 -16.08 14.07 1.22
C SER A 157 -14.71 14.63 1.55
N ARG A 158 -14.25 14.41 2.78
CA ARG A 158 -12.90 14.73 3.24
C ARG A 158 -12.27 13.45 3.75
N HIS A 159 -11.09 13.14 3.23
CA HIS A 159 -10.33 11.97 3.62
C HIS A 159 -9.03 12.41 4.27
N ASN A 160 -8.83 11.95 5.50
CA ASN A 160 -7.58 12.07 6.23
C ASN A 160 -7.09 10.66 6.53
N ASN A 161 -5.91 10.31 6.07
CA ASN A 161 -5.34 9.00 6.31
C ASN A 161 -3.91 9.14 6.84
N HIS A 162 -3.64 8.48 7.96
CA HIS A 162 -2.31 8.34 8.53
C HIS A 162 -1.95 6.86 8.55
N GLN A 163 -0.75 6.55 8.12
CA GLN A 163 -0.23 5.18 8.17
C GLN A 163 1.18 5.19 8.69
N ILE A 164 1.45 4.32 9.65
CA ILE A 164 2.77 4.14 10.25
C ILE A 164 3.13 2.66 10.12
N ARG A 165 4.35 2.39 9.70
CA ARG A 165 4.98 1.08 9.82
C ARG A 165 6.32 1.24 10.51
N LEU A 166 6.52 0.50 11.58
CA LEU A 166 7.77 0.38 12.31
C LEU A 166 8.24 -1.07 12.21
N GLY A 167 9.44 -1.27 11.71
CA GLY A 167 10.13 -2.55 11.71
C GLY A 167 11.38 -2.47 12.56
N MET A 168 11.66 -3.50 13.34
CA MET A 168 12.90 -3.63 14.11
C MET A 168 13.40 -5.06 14.04
N ASP A 169 14.67 -5.23 13.80
CA ASP A 169 15.33 -6.52 13.80
C ASP A 169 16.56 -6.47 14.71
N TYR A 170 16.71 -7.48 15.56
CA TYR A 170 17.86 -7.61 16.43
C TYR A 170 18.45 -9.02 16.34
N ALA A 171 19.69 -9.11 15.92
CA ALA A 171 20.46 -10.37 15.87
C ALA A 171 21.17 -10.61 17.19
N PHE A 172 20.69 -11.54 17.99
CA PHE A 172 21.39 -12.02 19.19
C PHE A 172 22.66 -12.76 18.83
N THR A 173 22.54 -13.63 17.83
CA THR A 173 23.63 -14.43 17.24
C THR A 173 23.38 -14.54 15.75
N ASP A 174 24.33 -15.09 14.99
CA ASP A 174 24.18 -15.35 13.56
C ASP A 174 23.00 -16.29 13.21
N LYS A 175 22.50 -17.03 14.20
CA LYS A 175 21.40 -18.01 14.03
C LYS A 175 20.09 -17.57 14.68
N HIS A 176 20.10 -16.52 15.53
CA HIS A 176 18.93 -16.07 16.28
C HIS A 176 18.65 -14.61 16.02
N LEU A 177 17.52 -14.35 15.39
CA LEU A 177 17.00 -13.03 15.04
C LEU A 177 15.67 -12.81 15.75
N LEU A 178 15.51 -11.67 16.39
CA LEU A 178 14.23 -11.15 16.86
C LEU A 178 13.76 -10.08 15.89
N SER A 179 12.54 -10.24 15.39
CA SER A 179 11.91 -9.25 14.50
C SER A 179 10.61 -8.77 15.14
N LEU A 180 10.42 -7.47 15.16
CA LEU A 180 9.18 -6.79 15.55
C LEU A 180 8.69 -5.96 14.36
N VAL A 181 7.41 -6.08 14.04
CA VAL A 181 6.76 -5.21 13.03
C VAL A 181 5.45 -4.70 13.61
N TYR A 182 5.27 -3.39 13.54
CA TYR A 182 4.04 -2.69 13.89
C TYR A 182 3.53 -1.94 12.65
N THR A 183 2.23 -2.02 12.41
CA THR A 183 1.57 -1.29 11.31
C THR A 183 0.19 -0.84 11.78
N THR A 184 -0.19 0.41 11.43
CA THR A 184 -1.54 0.94 11.69
C THR A 184 -2.24 1.21 10.38
#